data_e681a84f972a8c2892074bcff2b0c76e
#
_entry.id   e681a84f972a8c2892074bcff2b0c76e
#
_cell.length_a   1.000
_cell.length_b   1.000
_cell.length_c   1.000
_cell.angle_alpha   90.00
_cell.angle_beta   90.00
_cell.angle_gamma   90.00
#
_symmetry.space_group_name_H-M   'P 1'
#
loop_
_entity.id
_entity.type
_entity.pdbx_description
1 polymer ?
#
loop_
_entity_poly.entity_id
_entity_poly.type
_entity_poly.pdbx_seq_one_letter_code
_entity_poly.pdbx_strand_id
1 'polypeptide(L)'
;GRAATWAAAAVEAAAAGRCTRLLDLFCGAGLFGVSLAATGRFASVLGLELGSDAVRSAAVNARANGVGALCRFEATDLAFSGAPPAALAAALAPQPPSADGSELVVVVDPPRAGLGGAMRAALRQSSARLLLYVSCDAQTLGRDAADLCGAEGAGPAFRLARATPVDLTPHAARVETVCVLWRPSAA
;
A
#
# COMPACT_ATOMS: atom_id res chain seq x y z
N GLY A 1 4.14 3.89 15.19
CA GLY A 1 4.52 2.60 15.76
C GLY A 1 5.61 1.92 14.95
N ARG A 2 6.20 0.81 15.44
CA ARG A 2 7.36 0.13 14.78
C ARG A 2 7.09 -0.27 13.33
N ALA A 3 5.89 -0.78 13.00
CA ALA A 3 5.53 -1.16 11.63
C ALA A 3 5.56 0.05 10.68
N ALA A 4 5.02 1.20 11.09
CA ALA A 4 5.06 2.42 10.30
C ALA A 4 6.51 2.93 10.11
N THR A 5 7.37 2.79 11.11
CA THR A 5 8.79 3.15 11.00
C THR A 5 9.53 2.27 9.99
N TRP A 6 9.23 0.97 9.95
CA TRP A 6 9.81 0.05 8.95
C TRP A 6 9.31 0.32 7.54
N ALA A 7 8.00 0.60 7.40
CA ALA A 7 7.42 0.98 6.11
C ALA A 7 8.03 2.30 5.62
N ALA A 8 8.19 3.29 6.49
CA ALA A 8 8.85 4.55 6.17
C ALA A 8 10.31 4.33 5.71
N ALA A 9 11.09 3.53 6.43
CA ALA A 9 12.47 3.23 6.05
C ALA A 9 12.56 2.50 4.69
N ALA A 10 11.62 1.60 4.40
CA ALA A 10 11.56 0.90 3.12
C ALA A 10 11.20 1.85 1.97
N VAL A 11 10.24 2.75 2.19
CA VAL A 11 9.86 3.79 1.23
C VAL A 11 11.01 4.78 1.05
N GLU A 12 11.71 5.15 2.11
CA GLU A 12 12.90 6.02 2.03
C GLU A 12 14.00 5.45 1.15
N ALA A 13 14.26 4.15 1.29
CA ALA A 13 15.28 3.47 0.49
C ALA A 13 14.92 3.40 -1.01
N ALA A 14 13.62 3.32 -1.33
CA ALA A 14 13.13 3.15 -2.70
C ALA A 14 12.82 4.47 -3.42
N ALA A 15 12.48 5.53 -2.66
CA ALA A 15 11.97 6.79 -3.19
C ALA A 15 12.94 7.98 -2.94
N ALA A 16 14.26 7.73 -2.90
CA ALA A 16 15.24 8.76 -2.60
C ALA A 16 15.08 10.02 -3.48
N GLY A 17 14.49 11.06 -2.90
CA GLY A 17 14.46 12.42 -3.46
C GLY A 17 13.28 12.75 -4.38
N ARG A 18 12.29 11.87 -4.57
CA ARG A 18 11.16 12.11 -5.46
C ARG A 18 9.86 12.35 -4.71
N CYS A 19 9.05 13.27 -5.24
CA CYS A 19 7.68 13.50 -4.77
C CYS A 19 6.82 12.30 -5.19
N THR A 20 6.31 11.51 -4.25
CA THR A 20 5.58 10.27 -4.51
C THR A 20 4.11 10.39 -4.14
N ARG A 21 3.26 9.64 -4.86
CA ARG A 21 1.86 9.45 -4.51
C ARG A 21 1.72 8.17 -3.69
N LEU A 22 0.96 8.22 -2.62
CA LEU A 22 0.69 7.06 -1.76
C LEU A 22 -0.75 6.61 -1.92
N LEU A 23 -0.95 5.32 -2.15
CA LEU A 23 -2.24 4.65 -2.08
C LEU A 23 -2.20 3.66 -0.90
N ASP A 24 -3.06 3.89 0.09
CA ASP A 24 -3.18 3.08 1.31
C ASP A 24 -4.47 2.26 1.24
N LEU A 25 -4.34 0.97 0.92
CA LEU A 25 -5.47 0.05 0.75
C LEU A 25 -5.73 -0.72 2.04
N PHE A 26 -7.01 -0.86 2.41
CA PHE A 26 -7.45 -1.35 3.71
C PHE A 26 -6.95 -0.44 4.83
N CYS A 27 -7.01 0.86 4.61
CA CYS A 27 -6.30 1.84 5.43
C CYS A 27 -6.81 1.97 6.87
N GLY A 28 -7.97 1.40 7.20
CA GLY A 28 -8.57 1.51 8.53
C GLY A 28 -8.66 2.96 8.99
N ALA A 29 -8.15 3.25 10.18
CA ALA A 29 -8.07 4.60 10.74
C ALA A 29 -6.88 5.43 10.22
N GLY A 30 -6.23 5.01 9.14
CA GLY A 30 -5.18 5.75 8.44
C GLY A 30 -3.77 5.59 9.02
N LEU A 31 -3.48 4.49 9.72
CA LEU A 31 -2.19 4.31 10.41
C LEU A 31 -1.00 4.50 9.47
N PHE A 32 -0.98 3.81 8.34
CA PHE A 32 0.14 3.88 7.40
C PHE A 32 0.12 5.18 6.59
N GLY A 33 -1.04 5.52 5.99
CA GLY A 33 -1.17 6.72 5.18
C GLY A 33 -0.80 7.99 5.92
N VAL A 34 -1.30 8.19 7.14
CA VAL A 34 -1.00 9.36 7.97
C VAL A 34 0.47 9.37 8.41
N SER A 35 0.99 8.22 8.87
CA SER A 35 2.38 8.14 9.34
C SER A 35 3.38 8.41 8.22
N LEU A 36 3.11 7.90 7.02
CA LEU A 36 3.95 8.10 5.85
C LEU A 36 3.84 9.54 5.31
N ALA A 37 2.62 10.13 5.29
CA ALA A 37 2.43 11.54 4.95
C ALA A 37 3.26 12.47 5.86
N ALA A 38 3.33 12.17 7.16
CA ALA A 38 4.08 12.96 8.14
C ALA A 38 5.60 12.93 7.91
N THR A 39 6.11 12.03 7.07
CA THR A 39 7.54 12.05 6.68
C THR A 39 7.91 13.18 5.72
N GLY A 40 6.91 13.86 5.13
CA GLY A 40 7.11 14.93 4.15
C GLY A 40 7.56 14.46 2.77
N ARG A 41 7.55 13.14 2.51
CA ARG A 41 8.02 12.55 1.23
C ARG A 41 6.92 12.31 0.21
N PHE A 42 5.68 12.49 0.59
CA PHE A 42 4.52 12.23 -0.25
C PHE A 42 3.79 13.54 -0.58
N ALA A 43 3.52 13.75 -1.86
CA ALA A 43 2.74 14.88 -2.35
C ALA A 43 1.24 14.69 -2.10
N SER A 44 0.78 13.43 -2.11
CA SER A 44 -0.61 13.08 -1.85
C SER A 44 -0.76 11.67 -1.31
N VAL A 45 -1.78 11.47 -0.51
CA VAL A 45 -2.18 10.19 0.07
C VAL A 45 -3.66 9.96 -0.22
N LEU A 46 -3.99 8.81 -0.81
CA LEU A 46 -5.35 8.31 -0.93
C LEU A 46 -5.48 7.04 -0.11
N GLY A 47 -6.34 7.04 0.90
CA GLY A 47 -6.71 5.85 1.66
C GLY A 47 -8.05 5.31 1.21
N LEU A 48 -8.13 4.00 0.96
CA LEU A 48 -9.37 3.29 0.63
C LEU A 48 -9.67 2.24 1.69
N GLU A 49 -10.90 2.26 2.21
CA GLU A 49 -11.35 1.40 3.30
C GLU A 49 -12.86 1.16 3.17
N LEU A 50 -13.32 -0.05 3.52
CA LEU A 50 -14.75 -0.39 3.48
C LEU A 50 -15.55 0.37 4.53
N GLY A 51 -15.03 0.47 5.75
CA GLY A 51 -15.70 1.02 6.91
C GLY A 51 -15.77 2.54 6.92
N SER A 52 -16.95 3.13 6.70
CA SER A 52 -17.12 4.59 6.71
C SER A 52 -16.71 5.26 8.02
N ASP A 53 -16.84 4.56 9.16
CA ASP A 53 -16.40 5.05 10.46
C ASP A 53 -14.88 5.11 10.56
N ALA A 54 -14.20 4.11 10.02
CA ALA A 54 -12.75 4.06 9.93
C ALA A 54 -12.23 5.18 9.02
N VAL A 55 -12.87 5.40 7.86
CA VAL A 55 -12.58 6.53 6.95
C VAL A 55 -12.71 7.88 7.66
N ARG A 56 -13.78 8.08 8.46
CA ARG A 56 -13.93 9.31 9.25
C ARG A 56 -12.81 9.48 10.29
N SER A 57 -12.46 8.38 10.95
CA SER A 57 -11.37 8.36 11.93
C SER A 57 -10.02 8.68 11.27
N ALA A 58 -9.75 8.11 10.08
CA ALA A 58 -8.54 8.41 9.31
C ALA A 58 -8.43 9.91 8.96
N ALA A 59 -9.53 10.53 8.53
CA ALA A 59 -9.54 11.96 8.25
C ALA A 59 -9.32 12.83 9.50
N VAL A 60 -9.84 12.41 10.66
CA VAL A 60 -9.57 13.09 11.96
C VAL A 60 -8.10 12.95 12.31
N ASN A 61 -7.54 11.73 12.21
CA ASN A 61 -6.14 11.45 12.52
C ASN A 61 -5.19 12.25 11.61
N ALA A 62 -5.49 12.35 10.33
CA ALA A 62 -4.68 13.14 9.39
C ALA A 62 -4.63 14.63 9.78
N ARG A 63 -5.78 15.20 10.15
CA ARG A 63 -5.83 16.58 10.64
C ARG A 63 -5.07 16.76 11.94
N ALA A 64 -5.25 15.87 12.91
CA ALA A 64 -4.56 15.90 14.20
C ALA A 64 -3.04 15.80 14.08
N ASN A 65 -2.55 15.14 13.01
CA ASN A 65 -1.11 15.02 12.72
C ASN A 65 -0.58 16.07 11.73
N GLY A 66 -1.37 17.09 11.38
CA GLY A 66 -0.94 18.19 10.52
C GLY A 66 -0.82 17.85 9.03
N VAL A 67 -1.30 16.69 8.60
CA VAL A 67 -1.20 16.21 7.21
C VAL A 67 -2.54 16.14 6.48
N GLY A 68 -3.59 16.73 7.06
CA GLY A 68 -4.95 16.68 6.52
C GLY A 68 -5.08 17.21 5.09
N ALA A 69 -4.26 18.18 4.69
CA ALA A 69 -4.26 18.73 3.33
C ALA A 69 -3.68 17.75 2.28
N LEU A 70 -2.85 16.81 2.69
CA LEU A 70 -2.22 15.81 1.82
C LEU A 70 -3.04 14.53 1.70
N CYS A 71 -3.93 14.26 2.68
CA CYS A 71 -4.60 12.99 2.83
C CYS A 71 -6.09 13.08 2.46
N ARG A 72 -6.52 12.18 1.59
CA ARG A 72 -7.91 11.92 1.27
C ARG A 72 -8.24 10.47 1.60
N PHE A 73 -9.41 10.23 2.18
CA PHE A 73 -9.88 8.89 2.51
C PHE A 73 -11.28 8.68 1.95
N GLU A 74 -11.52 7.50 1.35
CA GLU A 74 -12.79 7.16 0.71
C GLU A 74 -13.28 5.79 1.16
N ALA A 75 -14.60 5.70 1.41
CA ALA A 75 -15.25 4.42 1.66
C ALA A 75 -15.38 3.65 0.34
N THR A 76 -14.68 2.52 0.25
CA THR A 76 -14.59 1.70 -0.96
C THR A 76 -14.51 0.24 -0.61
N ASP A 77 -15.37 -0.58 -1.21
CA ASP A 77 -15.26 -2.03 -1.08
C ASP A 77 -14.09 -2.55 -1.93
N LEU A 78 -13.10 -3.12 -1.26
CA LEU A 78 -11.91 -3.70 -1.87
C LEU A 78 -12.01 -5.23 -2.06
N ALA A 79 -13.14 -5.85 -1.68
CA ALA A 79 -13.43 -7.26 -1.90
C ALA A 79 -14.24 -7.46 -3.19
N PHE A 80 -13.66 -7.10 -4.32
CA PHE A 80 -14.30 -7.16 -5.64
C PHE A 80 -13.87 -8.39 -6.45
N SER A 81 -14.73 -8.78 -7.39
CA SER A 81 -14.45 -9.74 -8.44
C SER A 81 -14.76 -9.10 -9.80
N GLY A 82 -13.83 -9.12 -10.74
CA GLY A 82 -13.96 -8.43 -12.04
C GLY A 82 -13.28 -7.05 -12.03
N ALA A 83 -13.96 -6.03 -12.55
CA ALA A 83 -13.37 -4.70 -12.64
C ALA A 83 -13.18 -4.05 -11.25
N PRO A 84 -12.06 -3.35 -11.03
CA PRO A 84 -11.82 -2.65 -9.77
C PRO A 84 -12.81 -1.48 -9.59
N PRO A 85 -13.15 -1.13 -8.34
CA PRO A 85 -13.93 0.07 -8.04
C PRO A 85 -13.30 1.33 -8.67
N ALA A 86 -14.12 2.31 -9.07
CA ALA A 86 -13.66 3.47 -9.83
C ALA A 86 -12.53 4.24 -9.13
N ALA A 87 -12.61 4.44 -7.81
CA ALA A 87 -11.56 5.11 -7.04
C ALA A 87 -10.22 4.34 -7.09
N LEU A 88 -10.27 3.01 -6.96
CA LEU A 88 -9.09 2.15 -7.06
C LEU A 88 -8.53 2.15 -8.49
N ALA A 89 -9.39 1.99 -9.50
CA ALA A 89 -8.99 2.00 -10.91
C ALA A 89 -8.27 3.31 -11.27
N ALA A 90 -8.83 4.45 -10.88
CA ALA A 90 -8.24 5.77 -11.11
C ALA A 90 -6.88 5.94 -10.39
N ALA A 91 -6.76 5.44 -9.17
CA ALA A 91 -5.52 5.53 -8.39
C ALA A 91 -4.40 4.66 -8.96
N LEU A 92 -4.74 3.47 -9.47
CA LEU A 92 -3.78 2.50 -10.04
C LEU A 92 -3.42 2.79 -11.50
N ALA A 93 -4.22 3.60 -12.19
CA ALA A 93 -4.02 3.90 -13.61
C ALA A 93 -2.63 4.49 -13.87
N PRO A 94 -2.02 4.16 -15.02
CA PRO A 94 -0.82 4.83 -15.47
C PRO A 94 -1.08 6.34 -15.54
N GLN A 95 -0.22 7.11 -14.88
CA GLN A 95 -0.22 8.55 -15.00
C GLN A 95 0.84 8.95 -16.02
N PRO A 96 0.64 10.03 -16.78
CA PRO A 96 1.70 10.56 -17.61
C PRO A 96 2.92 10.84 -16.73
N PRO A 97 4.15 10.68 -17.26
CA PRO A 97 5.36 11.03 -16.53
C PRO A 97 5.19 12.45 -15.98
N SER A 98 5.09 12.58 -14.67
CA SER A 98 5.07 13.90 -14.06
C SER A 98 6.45 14.54 -14.22
N ALA A 99 6.50 15.84 -14.47
CA ALA A 99 7.74 16.59 -14.63
C ALA A 99 8.66 16.47 -13.37
N ASP A 100 8.06 16.15 -12.22
CA ASP A 100 8.75 15.93 -10.94
C ASP A 100 9.19 14.47 -10.71
N GLY A 101 8.91 13.57 -11.65
CA GLY A 101 9.24 12.14 -11.53
C GLY A 101 8.47 11.40 -10.44
N SER A 102 7.27 11.87 -10.07
CA SER A 102 6.49 11.25 -9.01
C SER A 102 6.08 9.82 -9.35
N GLU A 103 6.27 8.91 -8.40
CA GLU A 103 6.00 7.48 -8.51
C GLU A 103 4.83 7.08 -7.60
N LEU A 104 4.12 6.02 -7.95
CA LEU A 104 3.08 5.46 -7.11
C LEU A 104 3.67 4.43 -6.14
N VAL A 105 3.47 4.68 -4.85
CA VAL A 105 3.70 3.72 -3.77
C VAL A 105 2.35 3.23 -3.29
N VAL A 106 2.21 1.92 -3.13
CA VAL A 106 1.00 1.29 -2.60
C VAL A 106 1.34 0.61 -1.27
N VAL A 107 0.52 0.83 -0.27
CA VAL A 107 0.51 0.05 0.97
C VAL A 107 -0.74 -0.81 0.97
N VAL A 108 -0.61 -2.06 1.36
CA VAL A 108 -1.74 -2.96 1.58
C VAL A 108 -1.61 -3.61 2.96
N ASP A 109 -2.68 -3.53 3.74
CA ASP A 109 -2.83 -4.23 5.03
C ASP A 109 -4.15 -5.01 5.03
N PRO A 110 -4.24 -6.08 4.22
CA PRO A 110 -5.47 -6.79 3.99
C PRO A 110 -5.88 -7.64 5.20
N PRO A 111 -7.16 -8.06 5.30
CA PRO A 111 -7.58 -9.03 6.28
C PRO A 111 -6.84 -10.37 6.11
N ARG A 112 -6.97 -11.28 7.07
CA ARG A 112 -6.26 -12.58 7.10
C ARG A 112 -6.39 -13.43 5.83
N ALA A 113 -7.49 -13.28 5.10
CA ALA A 113 -7.68 -13.98 3.82
C ALA A 113 -6.67 -13.54 2.74
N GLY A 114 -5.94 -12.46 2.98
CA GLY A 114 -5.04 -11.83 2.02
C GLY A 114 -5.78 -11.10 0.92
N LEU A 115 -5.12 -10.88 -0.20
CA LEU A 115 -5.68 -10.20 -1.36
C LEU A 115 -6.49 -11.17 -2.24
N GLY A 116 -7.66 -10.74 -2.67
CA GLY A 116 -8.43 -11.44 -3.70
C GLY A 116 -7.68 -11.47 -5.05
N GLY A 117 -7.97 -12.47 -5.89
CA GLY A 117 -7.33 -12.61 -7.21
C GLY A 117 -7.46 -11.37 -8.09
N ALA A 118 -8.66 -10.74 -8.10
CA ALA A 118 -8.89 -9.51 -8.84
C ALA A 118 -8.03 -8.34 -8.34
N MET A 119 -7.82 -8.21 -7.03
CA MET A 119 -6.95 -7.19 -6.46
C MET A 119 -5.49 -7.43 -6.85
N ARG A 120 -5.00 -8.68 -6.75
CA ARG A 120 -3.63 -9.01 -7.18
C ARG A 120 -3.41 -8.71 -8.66
N ALA A 121 -4.39 -9.05 -9.51
CA ALA A 121 -4.35 -8.71 -10.93
C ALA A 121 -4.32 -7.19 -11.17
N ALA A 122 -5.15 -6.42 -10.46
CA ALA A 122 -5.17 -4.96 -10.55
C ALA A 122 -3.83 -4.33 -10.12
N LEU A 123 -3.23 -4.83 -9.03
CA LEU A 123 -1.91 -4.38 -8.58
C LEU A 123 -0.82 -4.72 -9.61
N ARG A 124 -0.87 -5.91 -10.23
CA ARG A 124 0.08 -6.28 -11.29
C ARG A 124 -0.02 -5.35 -12.51
N GLN A 125 -1.22 -4.94 -12.88
CA GLN A 125 -1.45 -4.05 -14.02
C GLN A 125 -1.22 -2.56 -13.69
N SER A 126 -1.05 -2.23 -12.41
CA SER A 126 -0.91 -0.84 -11.96
C SER A 126 0.43 -0.22 -12.33
N SER A 127 0.49 1.11 -12.22
CA SER A 127 1.75 1.87 -12.32
C SER A 127 2.58 1.86 -11.02
N ALA A 128 2.17 1.10 -10.01
CA ALA A 128 2.87 1.06 -8.73
C ALA A 128 4.33 0.63 -8.90
N ARG A 129 5.23 1.46 -8.40
CA ARG A 129 6.66 1.23 -8.38
C ARG A 129 7.09 0.42 -7.18
N LEU A 130 6.45 0.67 -6.05
CA LEU A 130 6.70 0.04 -4.77
C LEU A 130 5.37 -0.43 -4.19
N LEU A 131 5.37 -1.64 -3.63
CA LEU A 131 4.28 -2.20 -2.87
C LEU A 131 4.79 -2.63 -1.50
N LEU A 132 4.24 -2.04 -0.46
CA LEU A 132 4.43 -2.45 0.92
C LEU A 132 3.25 -3.34 1.32
N TYR A 133 3.52 -4.61 1.58
CA TYR A 133 2.51 -5.56 2.02
C TYR A 133 2.71 -5.86 3.51
N VAL A 134 1.75 -5.47 4.33
CA VAL A 134 1.69 -5.82 5.74
C VAL A 134 0.75 -6.99 5.91
N SER A 135 1.14 -8.00 6.67
CA SER A 135 0.31 -9.20 6.84
C SER A 135 0.47 -9.81 8.22
N CYS A 136 -0.64 -10.20 8.80
CA CYS A 136 -0.70 -11.00 10.02
C CYS A 136 -0.74 -12.52 9.76
N ASP A 137 -0.69 -12.95 8.49
CA ASP A 137 -0.76 -14.36 8.09
C ASP A 137 0.29 -14.68 7.01
N ALA A 138 1.28 -15.48 7.38
CA ALA A 138 2.41 -15.80 6.51
C ALA A 138 2.02 -16.70 5.31
N GLN A 139 0.95 -17.52 5.43
CA GLN A 139 0.53 -18.43 4.36
C GLN A 139 -0.14 -17.65 3.23
N THR A 140 -1.09 -16.77 3.58
CA THR A 140 -1.76 -15.92 2.60
C THR A 140 -0.79 -14.92 1.99
N LEU A 141 0.14 -14.37 2.76
CA LEU A 141 1.22 -13.53 2.26
C LEU A 141 2.08 -14.26 1.24
N GLY A 142 2.50 -15.50 1.53
CA GLY A 142 3.31 -16.32 0.61
C GLY A 142 2.61 -16.56 -0.72
N ARG A 143 1.33 -16.92 -0.69
CA ARG A 143 0.49 -17.08 -1.89
C ARG A 143 0.41 -15.77 -2.69
N ASP A 144 0.10 -14.66 -2.03
CA ASP A 144 -0.10 -13.37 -2.69
C ASP A 144 1.23 -12.83 -3.26
N ALA A 145 2.32 -12.97 -2.52
CA ALA A 145 3.66 -12.58 -3.00
C ALA A 145 4.11 -13.42 -4.19
N ALA A 146 3.85 -14.74 -4.20
CA ALA A 146 4.15 -15.61 -5.32
C ALA A 146 3.41 -15.16 -6.58
N ASP A 147 2.12 -14.83 -6.48
CA ASP A 147 1.32 -14.33 -7.60
C ASP A 147 1.80 -12.94 -8.06
N LEU A 148 2.07 -12.01 -7.15
CA LEU A 148 2.55 -10.66 -7.47
C LEU A 148 3.95 -10.68 -8.11
N CYS A 149 4.81 -11.63 -7.75
CA CYS A 149 6.17 -11.78 -8.27
C CYS A 149 6.27 -12.77 -9.44
N GLY A 150 5.21 -13.55 -9.71
CA GLY A 150 5.21 -14.59 -10.74
C GLY A 150 5.35 -14.02 -12.16
N ALA A 151 5.96 -14.82 -13.04
CA ALA A 151 6.08 -14.48 -14.46
C ALA A 151 4.75 -14.66 -15.21
N GLU A 152 3.83 -15.45 -14.67
CA GLU A 152 2.52 -15.73 -15.26
C GLU A 152 1.51 -14.65 -14.88
N GLY A 153 0.91 -14.02 -15.89
CA GLY A 153 -0.12 -13.02 -15.73
C GLY A 153 0.12 -11.73 -16.53
N ALA A 154 -0.90 -10.90 -16.63
CA ALA A 154 -0.83 -9.64 -17.33
C ALA A 154 -0.05 -8.60 -16.53
N GLY A 155 0.94 -7.99 -17.14
CA GLY A 155 1.71 -6.87 -16.59
C GLY A 155 3.06 -7.28 -15.98
N PRO A 156 3.92 -6.28 -15.70
CA PRO A 156 5.25 -6.51 -15.15
C PRO A 156 5.17 -7.01 -13.71
N ALA A 157 5.90 -8.08 -13.41
CA ALA A 157 5.97 -8.65 -12.08
C ALA A 157 6.70 -7.73 -11.09
N PHE A 158 6.29 -7.78 -9.84
CA PHE A 158 7.07 -7.24 -8.74
C PHE A 158 8.27 -8.16 -8.43
N ARG A 159 9.25 -7.62 -7.73
CA ARG A 159 10.36 -8.36 -7.15
C ARG A 159 10.34 -8.18 -5.65
N LEU A 160 10.41 -9.27 -4.91
CA LEU A 160 10.53 -9.21 -3.46
C LEU A 160 11.93 -8.71 -3.10
N ALA A 161 12.01 -7.53 -2.49
CA ALA A 161 13.26 -6.96 -2.00
C ALA A 161 13.54 -7.39 -0.56
N ARG A 162 12.50 -7.45 0.27
CA ARG A 162 12.64 -7.74 1.70
C ARG A 162 11.35 -8.28 2.30
N ALA A 163 11.48 -9.20 3.24
CA ALA A 163 10.42 -9.62 4.16
C ALA A 163 10.96 -9.49 5.59
N THR A 164 10.27 -8.74 6.44
CA THR A 164 10.68 -8.48 7.81
C THR A 164 9.56 -8.86 8.77
N PRO A 165 9.75 -9.89 9.61
CA PRO A 165 8.81 -10.20 10.66
C PRO A 165 8.89 -9.14 11.78
N VAL A 166 7.74 -8.76 12.33
CA VAL A 166 7.62 -7.76 13.41
C VAL A 166 6.71 -8.32 14.48
N ASP A 167 7.23 -8.57 15.66
CA ASP A 167 6.43 -8.97 16.82
C ASP A 167 5.76 -7.72 17.42
N LEU A 168 4.47 -7.55 17.14
CA LEU A 168 3.64 -6.48 17.68
C LEU A 168 2.82 -6.93 18.90
N THR A 169 2.71 -8.24 19.11
CA THR A 169 1.91 -8.85 20.18
C THR A 169 2.75 -9.88 20.95
N PRO A 170 3.71 -9.42 21.78
CA PRO A 170 4.50 -10.34 22.61
C PRO A 170 3.59 -11.30 23.36
N HIS A 171 3.94 -12.57 23.40
CA HIS A 171 3.17 -13.68 23.98
C HIS A 171 1.95 -14.18 23.18
N ALA A 172 1.69 -13.65 21.97
CA ALA A 172 0.76 -14.24 21.03
C ALA A 172 1.51 -15.05 19.96
N ALA A 173 0.90 -16.13 19.47
CA ALA A 173 1.47 -16.92 18.35
C ALA A 173 1.25 -16.22 16.98
N ARG A 174 1.49 -14.92 16.92
CA ARG A 174 1.25 -14.09 15.74
C ARG A 174 2.41 -13.13 15.54
N VAL A 175 2.86 -13.06 14.31
CA VAL A 175 3.91 -12.14 13.87
C VAL A 175 3.38 -11.41 12.65
N GLU A 176 3.40 -10.08 12.69
CA GLU A 176 3.18 -9.28 11.50
C GLU A 176 4.40 -9.38 10.59
N THR A 177 4.18 -9.44 9.30
CA THR A 177 5.28 -9.43 8.32
C THR A 177 5.13 -8.26 7.39
N VAL A 178 6.17 -7.44 7.27
CA VAL A 178 6.22 -6.35 6.29
C VAL A 178 7.08 -6.79 5.13
N CYS A 179 6.46 -6.93 3.96
CA CYS A 179 7.14 -7.20 2.71
C CYS A 179 7.28 -5.93 1.87
N VAL A 180 8.45 -5.76 1.30
CA VAL A 180 8.75 -4.72 0.31
C VAL A 180 8.89 -5.39 -1.04
N LEU A 181 7.99 -5.04 -1.95
CA LEU A 181 8.01 -5.50 -3.32
C LEU A 181 8.20 -4.29 -4.24
N TRP A 182 9.01 -4.40 -5.27
CA TRP A 182 9.32 -3.30 -6.17
C TRP A 182 9.34 -3.74 -7.63
N ARG A 183 9.22 -2.78 -8.54
CA ARG A 183 9.42 -3.00 -9.97
C ARG A 183 10.65 -2.26 -10.46
N PRO A 184 11.47 -2.87 -11.32
CA PRO A 184 12.50 -2.17 -12.05
C PRO A 184 11.92 -1.04 -12.90
N SER A 185 12.62 0.07 -13.06
CA SER A 185 12.26 1.07 -14.10
C SER A 185 12.28 0.36 -15.45
N ALA A 186 11.33 0.69 -16.33
CA ALA A 186 11.51 0.36 -17.73
C ALA A 186 12.83 1.02 -18.19
N ALA A 187 13.68 0.21 -18.80
CA ALA A 187 14.93 0.68 -19.38
C ALA A 187 14.66 1.63 -20.53
#